data_70639cbf3914b87218c100be71a149de
#
_entry.id   70639cbf3914b87218c100be71a149de
#
_cell.length_a   1.000
_cell.length_b   1.000
_cell.length_c   1.000
_cell.angle_alpha   90.00
_cell.angle_beta   90.00
_cell.angle_gamma   90.00
#
_symmetry.space_group_name_H-M   'P 1'
#
loop_
_entity.id
_entity.type
_entity.pdbx_description
1 polymer ?
#
loop_
_entity_poly.entity_id
_entity_poly.type
_entity_poly.pdbx_seq_one_letter_code
_entity_poly.pdbx_strand_id
1 'polypeptide(L)'
;MQSNFCVKNPPQSVNKDAVPLSSLDKADIDRLNLHGLSCLVGNRRQARRLTQLALAAAERLDYARGRAYAELNQCWLAYYGGEAEPTCAGLQQYFHQGYDLEGGMEVAALQGAYASRRGEFAEAEQFFFLARKLAAQIPDSLHKFMLYARLGVDALNRGDTQEGPRNFLLALDIAERFGTPAHRVNSLSNLASSQHDLGNDEDAIPLLYEALDIIGTQKLKYQHTIVSANLAMCLLATGKPAEALALVEPFYEWPEDDLAIRAFLFCIAAHAAISLGQPDSALQLLQRASDYANQAQDLEEQMHVWLVRGKLDLHAGDPATALVSLTQAHSLLSWTRNPFHQQQILRGLSDINAQLGHWQQAYGFLQQYHTAFEASSRSARASRVLMRNLEKEMRNLKAERDKALELQAARESENVKLEHLNRELAHQIMHVNSLQDSLKEQAMRDHLTGLYNRRHFETCLNAILHEANADEPVAIIIIDLDFFKRINDTYGHNFGDEVLIQFARLVEGQLRGSDMVCRYGGEEFCLLLREADSVVAAHKIDDIAARYRQLLIKQAPHSLSGCTFSAGIAEYPLHGAGRHELLMRADSALYAAKQAGRDRAVIALHEQA
;
A
#
# COMPACT_ATOMS: atom_id res chain seq x y z
N MET A 1 -11.35 5.54 -10.80
CA MET A 1 -10.67 5.64 -9.50
C MET A 1 -10.27 4.23 -9.09
N GLN A 2 -9.07 3.81 -9.47
CA GLN A 2 -8.51 2.51 -9.11
C GLN A 2 -7.91 2.65 -7.72
N SER A 3 -8.56 2.04 -6.73
CA SER A 3 -8.00 1.95 -5.38
C SER A 3 -6.92 0.87 -5.37
N ASN A 4 -5.66 1.31 -5.38
CA ASN A 4 -4.50 0.48 -5.12
C ASN A 4 -4.54 -0.03 -3.66
N PHE A 5 -5.22 -1.15 -3.42
CA PHE A 5 -5.05 -1.93 -2.20
C PHE A 5 -3.87 -2.89 -2.37
N CYS A 6 -2.66 -2.33 -2.39
CA CYS A 6 -1.45 -3.11 -2.17
C CYS A 6 -1.32 -3.36 -0.66
N VAL A 7 -1.84 -4.50 -0.18
CA VAL A 7 -1.67 -4.92 1.22
C VAL A 7 -0.20 -5.31 1.40
N LYS A 8 0.62 -4.38 1.87
CA LYS A 8 2.07 -4.57 2.16
C LYS A 8 2.35 -5.45 3.39
N ASN A 9 1.32 -5.93 4.11
CA ASN A 9 1.48 -6.88 5.21
C ASN A 9 0.29 -7.84 5.21
N PRO A 10 0.51 -9.16 5.42
CA PRO A 10 -0.59 -10.06 5.74
C PRO A 10 -1.31 -9.49 6.97
N PRO A 11 -2.64 -9.60 7.06
CA PRO A 11 -3.38 -9.04 8.17
C PRO A 11 -2.80 -9.56 9.47
N GLN A 12 -2.17 -8.67 10.26
CA GLN A 12 -1.76 -8.99 11.62
C GLN A 12 -3.00 -9.50 12.34
N SER A 13 -2.86 -10.62 13.04
CA SER A 13 -3.92 -11.28 13.79
C SER A 13 -4.74 -10.24 14.54
N VAL A 14 -5.97 -10.02 14.09
CA VAL A 14 -6.97 -9.29 14.86
C VAL A 14 -7.36 -10.22 16.03
N ASN A 15 -6.49 -10.27 17.02
CA ASN A 15 -6.79 -10.85 18.32
C ASN A 15 -7.52 -9.77 19.12
N LYS A 16 -8.79 -9.57 18.81
CA LYS A 16 -9.70 -8.81 19.66
C LYS A 16 -10.93 -9.66 19.87
N ASP A 17 -10.94 -10.40 20.95
CA ASP A 17 -12.15 -10.89 21.57
C ASP A 17 -13.05 -9.65 21.80
N ALA A 18 -14.18 -9.61 21.08
CA ALA A 18 -15.22 -8.61 21.13
C ALA A 18 -14.91 -7.21 20.50
N VAL A 19 -14.73 -7.14 19.16
CA VAL A 19 -15.07 -5.90 18.46
C VAL A 19 -16.60 -5.82 18.38
N PRO A 20 -17.25 -4.78 18.94
CA PRO A 20 -18.71 -4.65 18.85
C PRO A 20 -19.11 -4.57 17.38
N LEU A 21 -20.10 -5.35 16.96
CA LEU A 21 -20.67 -5.30 15.60
C LEU A 21 -20.99 -3.86 15.16
N SER A 22 -21.37 -3.01 16.12
CA SER A 22 -21.73 -1.60 15.90
C SER A 22 -20.57 -0.72 15.40
N SER A 23 -19.32 -1.13 15.61
CA SER A 23 -18.14 -0.33 15.23
C SER A 23 -17.51 -0.71 13.88
N LEU A 24 -17.98 -1.79 13.24
CA LEU A 24 -17.46 -2.24 11.96
C LEU A 24 -18.03 -1.41 10.80
N ASP A 25 -17.16 -0.98 9.90
CA ASP A 25 -17.50 -0.35 8.62
C ASP A 25 -17.42 -1.34 7.43
N LYS A 26 -17.71 -0.86 6.22
CA LYS A 26 -17.65 -1.69 4.99
C LYS A 26 -16.25 -2.22 4.69
N ALA A 27 -15.22 -1.43 4.97
CA ALA A 27 -13.83 -1.86 4.76
C ALA A 27 -13.39 -2.91 5.78
N ASP A 28 -13.92 -2.84 7.01
CA ASP A 28 -13.73 -3.88 8.02
C ASP A 28 -14.36 -5.21 7.58
N ILE A 29 -15.57 -5.16 7.00
CA ILE A 29 -16.27 -6.34 6.49
C ILE A 29 -15.46 -6.98 5.35
N ASP A 30 -14.94 -6.20 4.41
CA ASP A 30 -14.10 -6.73 3.33
C ASP A 30 -12.82 -7.38 3.88
N ARG A 31 -12.19 -6.78 4.90
CA ARG A 31 -11.05 -7.37 5.62
C ARG A 31 -11.41 -8.68 6.34
N LEU A 32 -12.58 -8.73 6.98
CA LEU A 32 -13.05 -9.94 7.64
C LEU A 32 -13.31 -11.08 6.64
N ASN A 33 -13.91 -10.77 5.49
CA ASN A 33 -14.14 -11.74 4.42
C ASN A 33 -12.82 -12.30 3.88
N LEU A 34 -11.85 -11.43 3.57
CA LEU A 34 -10.54 -11.84 3.09
C LEU A 34 -9.77 -12.66 4.14
N HIS A 35 -9.86 -12.27 5.42
CA HIS A 35 -9.26 -13.04 6.51
C HIS A 35 -9.97 -14.39 6.72
N GLY A 36 -11.32 -14.43 6.61
CA GLY A 36 -12.09 -15.66 6.60
C GLY A 36 -11.63 -16.63 5.50
N LEU A 37 -11.51 -16.13 4.28
CA LEU A 37 -10.96 -16.87 3.14
C LEU A 37 -9.55 -17.41 3.44
N SER A 38 -8.67 -16.57 3.98
CA SER A 38 -7.30 -16.99 4.31
C SER A 38 -7.22 -18.08 5.37
N CYS A 39 -8.21 -18.16 6.25
CA CYS A 39 -8.28 -19.17 7.30
C CYS A 39 -8.88 -20.51 6.82
N LEU A 40 -9.54 -20.57 5.66
CA LEU A 40 -10.15 -21.81 5.12
C LEU A 40 -9.15 -22.96 5.01
N VAL A 41 -7.92 -22.65 4.62
CA VAL A 41 -6.86 -23.64 4.42
C VAL A 41 -6.26 -24.15 5.73
N GLY A 42 -6.28 -23.35 6.80
CA GLY A 42 -5.50 -23.66 8.00
C GLY A 42 -6.25 -23.69 9.33
N ASN A 43 -7.37 -22.99 9.41
CA ASN A 43 -8.13 -22.87 10.66
C ASN A 43 -9.62 -22.64 10.35
N ARG A 44 -10.31 -23.73 10.00
CA ARG A 44 -11.73 -23.69 9.62
C ARG A 44 -12.64 -23.16 10.74
N ARG A 45 -12.31 -23.39 12.02
CA ARG A 45 -13.05 -22.83 13.16
C ARG A 45 -12.97 -21.30 13.15
N GLN A 46 -11.79 -20.74 12.94
CA GLN A 46 -11.60 -19.29 12.83
C GLN A 46 -12.26 -18.74 11.56
N ALA A 47 -12.12 -19.42 10.40
CA ALA A 47 -12.80 -19.06 9.17
C ALA A 47 -14.32 -18.93 9.38
N ARG A 48 -14.95 -19.93 10.01
CA ARG A 48 -16.39 -19.93 10.33
C ARG A 48 -16.77 -18.75 11.22
N ARG A 49 -15.99 -18.45 12.27
CA ARG A 49 -16.24 -17.31 13.17
C ARG A 49 -16.15 -15.97 12.42
N LEU A 50 -15.11 -15.77 11.61
CA LEU A 50 -14.90 -14.54 10.84
C LEU A 50 -16.00 -14.34 9.80
N THR A 51 -16.39 -15.41 9.10
CA THR A 51 -17.47 -15.40 8.11
C THR A 51 -18.80 -15.03 8.74
N GLN A 52 -19.16 -15.60 9.90
CA GLN A 52 -20.39 -15.25 10.63
C GLN A 52 -20.39 -13.78 11.08
N LEU A 53 -19.23 -13.30 11.57
CA LEU A 53 -19.08 -11.88 11.96
C LEU A 53 -19.23 -10.95 10.76
N ALA A 54 -18.60 -11.27 9.63
CA ALA A 54 -18.70 -10.50 8.39
C ALA A 54 -20.14 -10.47 7.87
N LEU A 55 -20.86 -11.60 7.90
CA LEU A 55 -22.24 -11.71 7.47
C LEU A 55 -23.17 -10.82 8.32
N ALA A 56 -23.10 -10.96 9.63
CA ALA A 56 -23.93 -10.18 10.56
C ALA A 56 -23.66 -8.65 10.44
N ALA A 57 -22.38 -8.26 10.24
CA ALA A 57 -22.02 -6.86 10.04
C ALA A 57 -22.51 -6.35 8.67
N ALA A 58 -22.43 -7.16 7.61
CA ALA A 58 -22.91 -6.80 6.27
C ALA A 58 -24.44 -6.63 6.23
N GLU A 59 -25.19 -7.49 6.91
CA GLU A 59 -26.64 -7.38 7.07
C GLU A 59 -27.02 -6.07 7.79
N ARG A 60 -26.33 -5.77 8.89
CA ARG A 60 -26.58 -4.52 9.66
C ARG A 60 -26.38 -3.26 8.82
N LEU A 61 -25.37 -3.25 7.93
CA LEU A 61 -25.04 -2.08 7.10
C LEU A 61 -25.71 -2.09 5.72
N ASP A 62 -26.57 -3.08 5.45
CA ASP A 62 -27.11 -3.34 4.11
C ASP A 62 -26.02 -3.32 3.03
N TYR A 63 -24.89 -4.00 3.32
CA TYR A 63 -23.73 -4.05 2.45
C TYR A 63 -23.76 -5.32 1.60
N ALA A 64 -24.41 -5.25 0.43
CA ALA A 64 -24.63 -6.40 -0.45
C ALA A 64 -23.34 -7.13 -0.87
N ARG A 65 -22.25 -6.40 -1.19
CA ARG A 65 -20.97 -7.02 -1.57
C ARG A 65 -20.37 -7.80 -0.41
N GLY A 66 -20.32 -7.21 0.78
CA GLY A 66 -19.80 -7.86 1.98
C GLY A 66 -20.59 -9.11 2.34
N ARG A 67 -21.93 -9.09 2.18
CA ARG A 67 -22.79 -10.24 2.37
C ARG A 67 -22.50 -11.35 1.36
N ALA A 68 -22.38 -11.03 0.06
CA ALA A 68 -22.12 -12.01 -0.98
C ALA A 68 -20.78 -12.76 -0.75
N TYR A 69 -19.70 -12.06 -0.37
CA TYR A 69 -18.43 -12.70 -0.04
C TYR A 69 -18.49 -13.54 1.25
N ALA A 70 -19.28 -13.13 2.25
CA ALA A 70 -19.47 -13.92 3.45
C ALA A 70 -20.24 -15.22 3.14
N GLU A 71 -21.29 -15.15 2.33
CA GLU A 71 -22.03 -16.33 1.85
C GLU A 71 -21.14 -17.26 1.01
N LEU A 72 -20.27 -16.71 0.14
CA LEU A 72 -19.31 -17.48 -0.62
C LEU A 72 -18.30 -18.21 0.29
N ASN A 73 -17.80 -17.56 1.33
CA ASN A 73 -16.96 -18.20 2.33
C ASN A 73 -17.70 -19.32 3.09
N GLN A 74 -19.00 -19.18 3.35
CA GLN A 74 -19.82 -20.26 3.91
C GLN A 74 -19.90 -21.45 2.95
N CYS A 75 -20.09 -21.20 1.66
CA CYS A 75 -20.11 -22.27 0.66
C CYS A 75 -18.77 -23.02 0.58
N TRP A 76 -17.63 -22.31 0.68
CA TRP A 76 -16.33 -22.96 0.79
C TRP A 76 -16.17 -23.76 2.10
N LEU A 77 -16.66 -23.27 3.23
CA LEU A 77 -16.67 -24.00 4.49
C LEU A 77 -17.49 -25.30 4.39
N ALA A 78 -18.63 -25.25 3.73
CA ALA A 78 -19.46 -26.43 3.46
C ALA A 78 -18.72 -27.44 2.56
N TYR A 79 -18.06 -26.93 1.49
CA TYR A 79 -17.23 -27.80 0.63
C TYR A 79 -16.15 -28.53 1.41
N TYR A 80 -15.37 -27.82 2.23
CA TYR A 80 -14.32 -28.42 3.05
C TYR A 80 -14.87 -29.30 4.20
N GLY A 81 -16.11 -29.09 4.61
CA GLY A 81 -16.81 -29.92 5.58
C GLY A 81 -17.38 -31.24 5.01
N GLY A 82 -17.27 -31.45 3.70
CA GLY A 82 -17.89 -32.59 3.03
C GLY A 82 -19.41 -32.49 2.85
N GLU A 83 -19.97 -31.30 3.06
CA GLU A 83 -21.41 -31.04 2.94
C GLU A 83 -21.87 -31.02 1.48
N ALA A 84 -23.17 -31.25 1.24
CA ALA A 84 -23.78 -31.14 -0.08
C ALA A 84 -23.61 -29.73 -0.65
N GLU A 85 -23.62 -29.63 -1.97
CA GLU A 85 -23.48 -28.36 -2.68
C GLU A 85 -24.60 -27.39 -2.31
N PRO A 86 -24.29 -26.21 -1.73
CA PRO A 86 -25.30 -25.19 -1.47
C PRO A 86 -25.77 -24.52 -2.76
N THR A 87 -26.97 -23.96 -2.74
CA THR A 87 -27.50 -23.25 -3.91
C THR A 87 -26.74 -21.96 -4.16
N CYS A 88 -25.81 -21.96 -5.13
CA CYS A 88 -24.97 -20.81 -5.51
C CYS A 88 -25.60 -19.89 -6.56
N ALA A 89 -26.83 -20.16 -7.04
CA ALA A 89 -27.46 -19.40 -8.13
C ALA A 89 -27.59 -17.90 -7.84
N GLY A 90 -27.92 -17.55 -6.61
CA GLY A 90 -28.02 -16.15 -6.17
C GLY A 90 -26.67 -15.42 -6.19
N LEU A 91 -25.59 -16.10 -5.76
CA LEU A 91 -24.24 -15.55 -5.79
C LEU A 91 -23.73 -15.37 -7.22
N GLN A 92 -23.97 -16.35 -8.09
CA GLN A 92 -23.59 -16.27 -9.50
C GLN A 92 -24.25 -15.07 -10.18
N GLN A 93 -25.56 -14.90 -9.97
CA GLN A 93 -26.33 -13.77 -10.51
C GLN A 93 -25.80 -12.43 -9.97
N TYR A 94 -25.55 -12.35 -8.65
CA TYR A 94 -25.05 -11.14 -8.00
C TYR A 94 -23.70 -10.69 -8.59
N PHE A 95 -22.70 -11.57 -8.64
CA PHE A 95 -21.37 -11.22 -9.14
C PHE A 95 -21.36 -10.93 -10.65
N HIS A 96 -22.19 -11.61 -11.41
CA HIS A 96 -22.34 -11.33 -12.85
C HIS A 96 -22.96 -9.94 -13.09
N GLN A 97 -24.03 -9.59 -12.40
CA GLN A 97 -24.70 -8.28 -12.53
C GLN A 97 -23.85 -7.14 -11.98
N GLY A 98 -23.09 -7.37 -10.92
CA GLY A 98 -22.19 -6.41 -10.30
C GLY A 98 -20.85 -6.24 -11.02
N TYR A 99 -20.57 -7.00 -12.10
CA TYR A 99 -19.26 -7.03 -12.77
C TYR A 99 -18.08 -7.32 -11.83
N ASP A 100 -18.32 -8.03 -10.74
CA ASP A 100 -17.26 -8.47 -9.80
C ASP A 100 -16.65 -9.76 -10.33
N LEU A 101 -15.56 -9.59 -11.10
CA LEU A 101 -14.87 -10.71 -11.78
C LEU A 101 -14.22 -11.67 -10.77
N GLU A 102 -13.78 -11.18 -9.63
CA GLU A 102 -13.13 -11.97 -8.59
C GLU A 102 -14.13 -12.89 -7.90
N GLY A 103 -15.27 -12.36 -7.48
CA GLY A 103 -16.36 -13.16 -6.90
C GLY A 103 -16.95 -14.15 -7.91
N GLY A 104 -17.14 -13.73 -9.17
CA GLY A 104 -17.60 -14.61 -10.24
C GLY A 104 -16.63 -15.77 -10.53
N MET A 105 -15.33 -15.50 -10.50
CA MET A 105 -14.28 -16.52 -10.63
C MET A 105 -14.36 -17.56 -9.50
N GLU A 106 -14.53 -17.11 -8.25
CA GLU A 106 -14.61 -18.02 -7.11
C GLU A 106 -15.87 -18.89 -7.09
N VAL A 107 -17.02 -18.31 -7.47
CA VAL A 107 -18.25 -19.11 -7.59
C VAL A 107 -18.09 -20.21 -8.65
N ALA A 108 -17.52 -19.87 -9.82
CA ALA A 108 -17.24 -20.85 -10.85
C ALA A 108 -16.24 -21.92 -10.37
N ALA A 109 -15.18 -21.52 -9.64
CA ALA A 109 -14.22 -22.45 -9.06
C ALA A 109 -14.86 -23.40 -8.04
N LEU A 110 -15.77 -22.90 -7.22
CA LEU A 110 -16.52 -23.70 -6.23
C LEU A 110 -17.45 -24.71 -6.92
N GLN A 111 -18.22 -24.29 -7.93
CA GLN A 111 -19.08 -25.18 -8.72
C GLN A 111 -18.27 -26.28 -9.41
N GLY A 112 -17.12 -25.89 -10.01
CA GLY A 112 -16.19 -26.86 -10.60
C GLY A 112 -15.65 -27.87 -9.55
N ALA A 113 -15.35 -27.41 -8.34
CA ALA A 113 -14.88 -28.26 -7.26
C ALA A 113 -15.95 -29.28 -6.81
N TYR A 114 -17.21 -28.86 -6.71
CA TYR A 114 -18.31 -29.78 -6.37
C TYR A 114 -18.57 -30.79 -7.50
N ALA A 115 -18.60 -30.35 -8.77
CA ALA A 115 -18.74 -31.26 -9.91
C ALA A 115 -17.59 -32.28 -9.98
N SER A 116 -16.36 -31.84 -9.76
CA SER A 116 -15.18 -32.73 -9.69
C SER A 116 -15.32 -33.77 -8.56
N ARG A 117 -15.79 -33.36 -7.36
CA ARG A 117 -16.05 -34.27 -6.23
C ARG A 117 -17.12 -35.34 -6.55
N ARG A 118 -18.11 -35.01 -7.38
CA ARG A 118 -19.12 -35.97 -7.86
C ARG A 118 -18.63 -36.86 -8.98
N GLY A 119 -17.40 -36.65 -9.49
CA GLY A 119 -16.86 -37.36 -10.65
C GLY A 119 -17.40 -36.84 -12.00
N GLU A 120 -18.11 -35.73 -12.03
CA GLU A 120 -18.71 -35.07 -13.19
C GLU A 120 -17.67 -34.19 -13.90
N PHE A 121 -16.57 -34.79 -14.34
CA PHE A 121 -15.39 -34.08 -14.84
C PHE A 121 -15.66 -33.18 -16.07
N ALA A 122 -16.62 -33.54 -16.92
CA ALA A 122 -16.98 -32.70 -18.08
C ALA A 122 -17.66 -31.41 -17.66
N GLU A 123 -18.49 -31.44 -16.62
CA GLU A 123 -19.14 -30.29 -16.03
C GLU A 123 -18.14 -29.45 -15.27
N ALA A 124 -17.30 -30.09 -14.46
CA ALA A 124 -16.21 -29.42 -13.73
C ALA A 124 -15.31 -28.59 -14.67
N GLU A 125 -14.94 -29.15 -15.83
CA GLU A 125 -14.11 -28.46 -16.82
C GLU A 125 -14.78 -27.21 -17.39
N GLN A 126 -16.11 -27.19 -17.59
CA GLN A 126 -16.83 -26.00 -18.03
C GLN A 126 -16.75 -24.87 -16.99
N PHE A 127 -16.96 -25.19 -15.73
CA PHE A 127 -16.85 -24.21 -14.64
C PHE A 127 -15.43 -23.73 -14.46
N PHE A 128 -14.44 -24.63 -14.49
CA PHE A 128 -13.03 -24.24 -14.37
C PHE A 128 -12.54 -23.44 -15.59
N PHE A 129 -13.04 -23.71 -16.78
CA PHE A 129 -12.77 -22.89 -17.95
C PHE A 129 -13.27 -21.45 -17.76
N LEU A 130 -14.50 -21.30 -17.25
CA LEU A 130 -15.04 -19.98 -16.92
C LEU A 130 -14.18 -19.29 -15.86
N ALA A 131 -13.82 -20.00 -14.79
CA ALA A 131 -12.99 -19.44 -13.72
C ALA A 131 -11.62 -18.98 -14.25
N ARG A 132 -10.94 -19.77 -15.09
CA ARG A 132 -9.69 -19.37 -15.75
C ARG A 132 -9.83 -18.13 -16.64
N LYS A 133 -10.92 -18.04 -17.39
CA LYS A 133 -11.22 -16.88 -18.25
C LYS A 133 -11.39 -15.59 -17.43
N LEU A 134 -12.04 -15.66 -16.28
CA LEU A 134 -12.21 -14.53 -15.37
C LEU A 134 -10.88 -14.20 -14.66
N ALA A 135 -10.13 -15.22 -14.23
CA ALA A 135 -8.83 -15.05 -13.59
C ALA A 135 -7.81 -14.32 -14.48
N ALA A 136 -7.87 -14.51 -15.80
CA ALA A 136 -6.97 -13.82 -16.73
C ALA A 136 -7.19 -12.30 -16.79
N GLN A 137 -8.33 -11.80 -16.30
CA GLN A 137 -8.71 -10.39 -16.36
C GLN A 137 -8.47 -9.63 -15.05
N ILE A 138 -8.08 -10.32 -13.98
CA ILE A 138 -7.86 -9.73 -12.66
C ILE A 138 -6.40 -9.88 -12.24
N PRO A 139 -5.88 -9.00 -11.38
CA PRO A 139 -4.54 -9.15 -10.82
C PRO A 139 -4.44 -10.40 -9.94
N ASP A 140 -3.21 -10.81 -9.63
CA ASP A 140 -3.00 -11.92 -8.69
C ASP A 140 -3.45 -11.53 -7.29
N SER A 141 -4.11 -12.47 -6.62
CA SER A 141 -4.71 -12.29 -5.31
C SER A 141 -4.86 -13.63 -4.58
N LEU A 142 -5.23 -13.59 -3.30
CA LEU A 142 -5.53 -14.80 -2.54
C LEU A 142 -6.70 -15.59 -3.13
N HIS A 143 -7.63 -14.94 -3.80
CA HIS A 143 -8.74 -15.60 -4.50
C HIS A 143 -8.22 -16.48 -5.66
N LYS A 144 -7.22 -16.00 -6.41
CA LYS A 144 -6.55 -16.83 -7.44
C LYS A 144 -5.78 -18.03 -6.85
N PHE A 145 -5.22 -17.86 -5.64
CA PHE A 145 -4.62 -19.00 -4.94
C PHE A 145 -5.63 -20.16 -4.79
N MET A 146 -6.85 -19.84 -4.32
CA MET A 146 -7.92 -20.82 -4.16
C MET A 146 -8.27 -21.53 -5.47
N LEU A 147 -8.35 -20.76 -6.57
CA LEU A 147 -8.60 -21.32 -7.90
C LEU A 147 -7.49 -22.30 -8.31
N TYR A 148 -6.23 -21.89 -8.29
CA TYR A 148 -5.13 -22.76 -8.74
C TYR A 148 -4.96 -23.99 -7.86
N ALA A 149 -5.14 -23.87 -6.55
CA ALA A 149 -5.14 -25.02 -5.67
C ALA A 149 -6.24 -26.03 -6.05
N ARG A 150 -7.45 -25.56 -6.38
CA ARG A 150 -8.56 -26.43 -6.83
C ARG A 150 -8.33 -27.04 -8.21
N LEU A 151 -7.84 -26.25 -9.18
CA LEU A 151 -7.45 -26.76 -10.49
C LEU A 151 -6.39 -27.87 -10.40
N GLY A 152 -5.44 -27.73 -9.46
CA GLY A 152 -4.44 -28.75 -9.22
C GLY A 152 -5.04 -30.05 -8.72
N VAL A 153 -5.95 -29.99 -7.74
CA VAL A 153 -6.66 -31.18 -7.19
C VAL A 153 -7.55 -31.83 -8.26
N ASP A 154 -8.32 -31.03 -9.01
CA ASP A 154 -9.15 -31.57 -10.09
C ASP A 154 -8.31 -32.28 -11.16
N ALA A 155 -7.17 -31.70 -11.54
CA ALA A 155 -6.28 -32.32 -12.50
C ALA A 155 -5.74 -33.68 -12.01
N LEU A 156 -5.38 -33.79 -10.72
CA LEU A 156 -4.99 -35.07 -10.13
C LEU A 156 -6.12 -36.10 -10.18
N ASN A 157 -7.34 -35.71 -9.79
CA ASN A 157 -8.52 -36.58 -9.82
C ASN A 157 -8.84 -37.10 -11.24
N ARG A 158 -8.59 -36.26 -12.26
CA ARG A 158 -8.75 -36.64 -13.67
C ARG A 158 -7.56 -37.45 -14.23
N GLY A 159 -6.49 -37.58 -13.47
CA GLY A 159 -5.25 -38.22 -13.91
C GLY A 159 -4.40 -37.33 -14.83
N ASP A 160 -4.61 -36.01 -14.84
CA ASP A 160 -3.79 -35.08 -15.60
C ASP A 160 -2.52 -34.72 -14.81
N THR A 161 -1.49 -35.46 -15.10
CA THR A 161 -0.21 -35.40 -14.38
C THR A 161 0.67 -34.20 -14.74
N GLN A 162 0.27 -33.37 -15.69
CA GLN A 162 0.99 -32.14 -16.08
C GLN A 162 0.31 -30.89 -15.49
N GLU A 163 -1.00 -30.80 -15.64
CA GLU A 163 -1.76 -29.64 -15.14
C GLU A 163 -1.80 -29.58 -13.61
N GLY A 164 -1.83 -30.73 -12.92
CA GLY A 164 -1.82 -30.79 -11.45
C GLY A 164 -0.62 -30.03 -10.86
N PRO A 165 0.62 -30.51 -11.08
CA PRO A 165 1.83 -29.85 -10.59
C PRO A 165 1.96 -28.39 -11.05
N ARG A 166 1.60 -28.08 -12.29
CA ARG A 166 1.63 -26.72 -12.82
C ARG A 166 0.76 -25.75 -12.01
N ASN A 167 -0.48 -26.16 -11.73
CA ASN A 167 -1.40 -25.32 -10.96
C ASN A 167 -0.94 -25.18 -9.50
N PHE A 168 -0.35 -26.21 -8.89
CA PHE A 168 0.20 -26.12 -7.53
C PHE A 168 1.42 -25.19 -7.46
N LEU A 169 2.27 -25.14 -8.50
CA LEU A 169 3.36 -24.17 -8.59
C LEU A 169 2.83 -22.74 -8.70
N LEU A 170 1.80 -22.50 -9.51
CA LEU A 170 1.16 -21.19 -9.60
C LEU A 170 0.54 -20.79 -8.26
N ALA A 171 -0.11 -21.72 -7.57
CA ALA A 171 -0.62 -21.49 -6.23
C ALA A 171 0.52 -21.15 -5.24
N LEU A 172 1.66 -21.84 -5.32
CA LEU A 172 2.82 -21.58 -4.46
C LEU A 172 3.38 -20.17 -4.68
N ASP A 173 3.55 -19.74 -5.93
CA ASP A 173 4.02 -18.37 -6.22
C ASP A 173 3.06 -17.31 -5.65
N ILE A 174 1.75 -17.50 -5.79
CA ILE A 174 0.77 -16.60 -5.21
C ILE A 174 0.81 -16.66 -3.67
N ALA A 175 0.96 -17.84 -3.09
CA ALA A 175 1.07 -18.01 -1.64
C ALA A 175 2.30 -17.31 -1.05
N GLU A 176 3.41 -17.27 -1.78
CA GLU A 176 4.61 -16.51 -1.37
C GLU A 176 4.39 -15.00 -1.36
N ARG A 177 3.57 -14.48 -2.28
CA ARG A 177 3.34 -13.03 -2.45
C ARG A 177 2.18 -12.49 -1.59
N PHE A 178 1.11 -13.24 -1.48
CA PHE A 178 -0.16 -12.78 -0.92
C PHE A 178 -0.69 -13.67 0.21
N GLY A 179 -0.13 -14.87 0.36
CA GLY A 179 -0.61 -15.87 1.28
C GLY A 179 -0.03 -15.75 2.69
N THR A 180 -0.51 -16.67 3.53
CA THR A 180 0.03 -16.91 4.88
C THR A 180 0.97 -18.13 4.85
N PRO A 181 1.73 -18.41 5.91
CA PRO A 181 2.49 -19.67 6.03
C PRO A 181 1.65 -20.92 5.76
N ALA A 182 0.38 -20.94 6.16
CA ALA A 182 -0.53 -22.05 5.89
C ALA A 182 -0.78 -22.29 4.40
N HIS A 183 -0.87 -21.23 3.58
CA HIS A 183 -1.02 -21.36 2.13
C HIS A 183 0.24 -21.93 1.47
N ARG A 184 1.43 -21.49 1.91
CA ARG A 184 2.69 -22.05 1.42
C ARG A 184 2.82 -23.53 1.75
N VAL A 185 2.55 -23.91 3.00
CA VAL A 185 2.56 -25.30 3.44
C VAL A 185 1.57 -26.15 2.63
N ASN A 186 0.35 -25.63 2.40
CA ASN A 186 -0.64 -26.33 1.58
C ASN A 186 -0.16 -26.56 0.14
N SER A 187 0.42 -25.54 -0.50
CA SER A 187 0.95 -25.69 -1.87
C SER A 187 2.11 -26.66 -1.95
N LEU A 188 3.06 -26.61 -1.01
CA LEU A 188 4.18 -27.55 -0.94
C LEU A 188 3.69 -28.98 -0.74
N SER A 189 2.73 -29.18 0.17
CA SER A 189 2.14 -30.49 0.45
C SER A 189 1.40 -31.07 -0.77
N ASN A 190 0.59 -30.26 -1.45
CA ASN A 190 -0.12 -30.69 -2.66
C ASN A 190 0.86 -31.01 -3.82
N LEU A 191 1.90 -30.21 -3.97
CA LEU A 191 2.95 -30.46 -4.95
C LEU A 191 3.67 -31.79 -4.66
N ALA A 192 4.03 -32.02 -3.40
CA ALA A 192 4.64 -33.28 -2.97
C ALA A 192 3.72 -34.48 -3.19
N SER A 193 2.41 -34.35 -2.86
CA SER A 193 1.43 -35.41 -3.14
C SER A 193 1.36 -35.72 -4.65
N SER A 194 1.38 -34.71 -5.51
CA SER A 194 1.42 -34.92 -6.96
C SER A 194 2.68 -35.63 -7.45
N GLN A 195 3.84 -35.41 -6.80
CA GLN A 195 5.07 -36.14 -7.10
C GLN A 195 5.00 -37.59 -6.62
N HIS A 196 4.42 -37.84 -5.45
CA HIS A 196 4.18 -39.18 -4.94
C HIS A 196 3.30 -40.02 -5.90
N ASP A 197 2.20 -39.44 -6.38
CA ASP A 197 1.31 -40.09 -7.36
C ASP A 197 2.00 -40.46 -8.69
N LEU A 198 3.07 -39.76 -9.02
CA LEU A 198 3.94 -40.07 -10.15
C LEU A 198 5.07 -41.07 -9.83
N GLY A 199 5.16 -41.54 -8.57
CA GLY A 199 6.26 -42.38 -8.08
C GLY A 199 7.59 -41.62 -7.97
N ASN A 200 7.57 -40.30 -7.79
CA ASN A 200 8.74 -39.43 -7.63
C ASN A 200 8.95 -39.09 -6.15
N ASP A 201 8.95 -40.06 -5.25
CA ASP A 201 9.04 -39.86 -3.78
C ASP A 201 10.32 -39.12 -3.37
N GLU A 202 11.43 -39.35 -4.09
CA GLU A 202 12.68 -38.62 -3.83
C GLU A 202 12.57 -37.11 -4.07
N ASP A 203 11.72 -36.67 -5.02
CA ASP A 203 11.43 -35.26 -5.30
C ASP A 203 10.36 -34.70 -4.33
N ALA A 204 9.46 -35.56 -3.81
CA ALA A 204 8.40 -35.17 -2.86
C ALA A 204 8.91 -34.91 -1.44
N ILE A 205 9.79 -35.76 -0.94
CA ILE A 205 10.30 -35.71 0.45
C ILE A 205 10.91 -34.34 0.81
N PRO A 206 11.79 -33.72 -0.01
CA PRO A 206 12.34 -32.40 0.29
C PRO A 206 11.27 -31.31 0.46
N LEU A 207 10.22 -31.31 -0.37
CA LEU A 207 9.12 -30.34 -0.30
C LEU A 207 8.34 -30.47 1.02
N LEU A 208 8.15 -31.71 1.51
CA LEU A 208 7.47 -31.97 2.78
C LEU A 208 8.32 -31.57 3.98
N TYR A 209 9.65 -31.74 3.92
CA TYR A 209 10.54 -31.21 4.96
C TYR A 209 10.57 -29.68 4.99
N GLU A 210 10.56 -29.02 3.82
CA GLU A 210 10.42 -27.55 3.76
C GLU A 210 9.09 -27.11 4.39
N ALA A 211 7.99 -27.81 4.11
CA ALA A 211 6.70 -27.54 4.72
C ALA A 211 6.73 -27.72 6.25
N LEU A 212 7.39 -28.77 6.77
CA LEU A 212 7.57 -28.99 8.22
C LEU A 212 8.43 -27.91 8.88
N ASP A 213 9.45 -27.40 8.20
CA ASP A 213 10.28 -26.29 8.70
C ASP A 213 9.44 -25.00 8.87
N ILE A 214 8.59 -24.69 7.90
CA ILE A 214 7.65 -23.58 8.02
C ILE A 214 6.69 -23.79 9.20
N ILE A 215 6.18 -25.01 9.39
CA ILE A 215 5.27 -25.36 10.50
C ILE A 215 5.95 -25.20 11.84
N GLY A 216 7.24 -25.60 11.96
CA GLY A 216 7.99 -25.50 13.21
C GLY A 216 8.08 -24.09 13.78
N THR A 217 7.95 -23.07 12.96
CA THR A 217 7.93 -21.65 13.35
C THR A 217 6.52 -21.11 13.61
N GLN A 218 5.46 -21.90 13.35
CA GLN A 218 4.07 -21.47 13.37
C GLN A 218 3.16 -22.50 14.07
N LYS A 219 2.04 -22.05 14.65
CA LYS A 219 1.05 -22.95 15.29
C LYS A 219 0.05 -23.54 14.27
N LEU A 220 0.56 -24.30 13.30
CA LEU A 220 -0.23 -24.85 12.18
C LEU A 220 -0.51 -26.35 12.38
N LYS A 221 -1.25 -26.71 13.45
CA LYS A 221 -1.48 -28.12 13.85
C LYS A 221 -2.18 -28.95 12.76
N TYR A 222 -3.17 -28.36 12.06
CA TYR A 222 -3.90 -29.05 10.99
C TYR A 222 -2.98 -29.38 9.79
N GLN A 223 -2.19 -28.40 9.32
CA GLN A 223 -1.21 -28.63 8.25
C GLN A 223 -0.12 -29.62 8.68
N HIS A 224 0.29 -29.58 9.94
CA HIS A 224 1.26 -30.53 10.47
C HIS A 224 0.77 -31.97 10.29
N THR A 225 -0.50 -32.24 10.60
CA THR A 225 -1.10 -33.56 10.42
C THR A 225 -1.06 -34.02 8.96
N ILE A 226 -1.48 -33.15 8.01
CA ILE A 226 -1.50 -33.48 6.57
C ILE A 226 -0.09 -33.72 6.04
N VAL A 227 0.84 -32.80 6.33
CA VAL A 227 2.22 -32.89 5.84
C VAL A 227 2.91 -34.15 6.41
N SER A 228 2.68 -34.46 7.69
CA SER A 228 3.21 -35.68 8.31
C SER A 228 2.63 -36.97 7.68
N ALA A 229 1.34 -36.95 7.33
CA ALA A 229 0.71 -38.08 6.64
C ALA A 229 1.30 -38.27 5.22
N ASN A 230 1.42 -37.18 4.44
CA ASN A 230 2.01 -37.23 3.10
C ASN A 230 3.49 -37.67 3.13
N LEU A 231 4.27 -37.18 4.11
CA LEU A 231 5.65 -37.62 4.29
C LEU A 231 5.73 -39.11 4.69
N ALA A 232 4.84 -39.57 5.55
CA ALA A 232 4.78 -40.97 5.93
C ALA A 232 4.46 -41.88 4.75
N MET A 233 3.58 -41.46 3.83
CA MET A 233 3.32 -42.18 2.56
C MET A 233 4.59 -42.32 1.70
N CYS A 234 5.32 -41.21 1.48
CA CYS A 234 6.58 -41.22 0.73
C CYS A 234 7.64 -42.13 1.43
N LEU A 235 7.71 -42.11 2.75
CA LEU A 235 8.62 -42.96 3.50
C LEU A 235 8.23 -44.44 3.40
N LEU A 236 6.96 -44.78 3.39
CA LEU A 236 6.49 -46.17 3.12
C LEU A 236 6.90 -46.62 1.71
N ALA A 237 6.72 -45.75 0.69
CA ALA A 237 7.09 -46.05 -0.69
C ALA A 237 8.61 -46.24 -0.84
N THR A 238 9.42 -45.55 -0.02
CA THR A 238 10.90 -45.66 0.00
C THR A 238 11.43 -46.71 1.00
N GLY A 239 10.56 -47.54 1.58
CA GLY A 239 10.97 -48.69 2.43
C GLY A 239 11.36 -48.31 3.86
N LYS A 240 10.78 -47.23 4.43
CA LYS A 240 11.04 -46.73 5.78
C LYS A 240 9.79 -46.79 6.69
N PRO A 241 9.19 -47.97 6.93
CA PRO A 241 7.89 -48.09 7.62
C PRO A 241 7.95 -47.63 9.08
N ALA A 242 9.07 -47.82 9.79
CA ALA A 242 9.20 -47.41 11.18
C ALA A 242 9.18 -45.88 11.33
N GLU A 243 9.86 -45.17 10.43
CA GLU A 243 9.83 -43.69 10.39
C GLU A 243 8.42 -43.19 10.05
N ALA A 244 7.75 -43.84 9.09
CA ALA A 244 6.38 -43.48 8.69
C ALA A 244 5.39 -43.64 9.86
N LEU A 245 5.46 -44.75 10.62
CA LEU A 245 4.60 -45.00 11.77
C LEU A 245 4.79 -43.92 12.85
N ALA A 246 6.05 -43.64 13.20
CA ALA A 246 6.39 -42.64 14.22
C ALA A 246 5.91 -41.22 13.86
N LEU A 247 5.80 -40.87 12.56
CA LEU A 247 5.29 -39.60 12.11
C LEU A 247 3.79 -39.41 12.29
N VAL A 248 2.98 -40.48 12.14
CA VAL A 248 1.52 -40.37 12.17
C VAL A 248 0.92 -40.66 13.55
N GLU A 249 1.61 -41.42 14.39
CA GLU A 249 1.14 -41.82 15.72
C GLU A 249 0.73 -40.64 16.62
N PRO A 250 1.46 -39.49 16.68
CA PRO A 250 1.08 -38.32 17.48
C PRO A 250 -0.26 -37.68 17.08
N PHE A 251 -0.80 -38.03 15.94
CA PHE A 251 -2.00 -37.39 15.37
C PHE A 251 -3.25 -38.29 15.41
N TYR A 252 -3.20 -39.47 16.02
CA TYR A 252 -4.34 -40.40 16.05
C TYR A 252 -5.62 -39.85 16.67
N GLU A 253 -5.48 -38.93 17.62
CA GLU A 253 -6.62 -38.25 18.25
C GLU A 253 -6.89 -36.86 17.68
N TRP A 254 -6.20 -36.51 16.56
CA TRP A 254 -6.33 -35.24 15.90
C TRP A 254 -6.31 -35.42 14.35
N PRO A 255 -7.08 -34.65 13.59
CA PRO A 255 -8.10 -33.65 13.98
C PRO A 255 -9.43 -34.29 14.37
N GLU A 256 -10.09 -33.76 15.40
CA GLU A 256 -11.36 -34.32 15.90
C GLU A 256 -12.50 -34.21 14.88
N ASP A 257 -12.50 -33.14 14.08
CA ASP A 257 -13.58 -32.75 13.17
C ASP A 257 -13.37 -33.22 11.70
N ASP A 258 -12.24 -33.88 11.37
CA ASP A 258 -11.93 -34.33 10.00
C ASP A 258 -11.74 -35.83 9.95
N LEU A 259 -12.85 -36.54 9.74
CA LEU A 259 -12.90 -37.98 9.74
C LEU A 259 -12.13 -38.62 8.57
N ALA A 260 -12.09 -37.95 7.40
CA ALA A 260 -11.35 -38.43 6.24
C ALA A 260 -9.83 -38.44 6.52
N ILE A 261 -9.28 -37.35 7.08
CA ILE A 261 -7.87 -37.30 7.48
C ILE A 261 -7.57 -38.38 8.55
N ARG A 262 -8.47 -38.62 9.49
CA ARG A 262 -8.29 -39.69 10.48
C ARG A 262 -8.26 -41.07 9.81
N ALA A 263 -9.16 -41.35 8.88
CA ALA A 263 -9.14 -42.56 8.08
C ALA A 263 -7.80 -42.77 7.39
N PHE A 264 -7.31 -41.71 6.72
CA PHE A 264 -6.02 -41.70 6.01
C PHE A 264 -4.84 -42.01 6.94
N LEU A 265 -4.74 -41.33 8.11
CA LEU A 265 -3.68 -41.59 9.11
C LEU A 265 -3.66 -43.05 9.55
N PHE A 266 -4.83 -43.62 9.87
CA PHE A 266 -4.93 -45.04 10.29
C PHE A 266 -4.64 -46.01 9.15
N CYS A 267 -4.98 -45.69 7.90
CA CYS A 267 -4.56 -46.46 6.72
C CYS A 267 -3.04 -46.50 6.57
N ILE A 268 -2.37 -45.34 6.69
CA ILE A 268 -0.90 -45.26 6.65
C ILE A 268 -0.27 -46.09 7.76
N ALA A 269 -0.77 -45.93 8.99
CA ALA A 269 -0.29 -46.69 10.15
C ALA A 269 -0.49 -48.20 10.00
N ALA A 270 -1.64 -48.63 9.47
CA ALA A 270 -1.91 -50.05 9.18
C ALA A 270 -0.95 -50.59 8.13
N HIS A 271 -0.70 -49.86 7.05
CA HIS A 271 0.26 -50.24 6.02
C HIS A 271 1.69 -50.33 6.57
N ALA A 272 2.11 -49.37 7.42
CA ALA A 272 3.39 -49.44 8.11
C ALA A 272 3.52 -50.66 9.01
N ALA A 273 2.48 -50.96 9.79
CA ALA A 273 2.43 -52.13 10.66
C ALA A 273 2.51 -53.48 9.90
N ILE A 274 1.86 -53.57 8.71
CA ILE A 274 2.01 -54.75 7.83
C ILE A 274 3.48 -54.89 7.42
N SER A 275 4.09 -53.83 6.96
CA SER A 275 5.49 -53.81 6.50
C SER A 275 6.49 -54.14 7.62
N LEU A 276 6.13 -53.90 8.90
CA LEU A 276 6.92 -54.24 10.07
C LEU A 276 6.63 -55.65 10.64
N GLY A 277 5.75 -56.42 9.97
CA GLY A 277 5.38 -57.78 10.42
C GLY A 277 4.50 -57.79 11.68
N GLN A 278 3.63 -56.79 11.86
CA GLN A 278 2.73 -56.62 13.00
C GLN A 278 1.24 -56.75 12.58
N PRO A 279 0.77 -57.94 12.15
CA PRO A 279 -0.57 -58.10 11.56
C PRO A 279 -1.72 -57.81 12.52
N ASP A 280 -1.60 -58.11 13.80
CA ASP A 280 -2.64 -57.83 14.80
C ASP A 280 -2.84 -56.33 15.01
N SER A 281 -1.74 -55.56 15.08
CA SER A 281 -1.77 -54.10 15.15
C SER A 281 -2.36 -53.53 13.88
N ALA A 282 -1.95 -54.01 12.70
CA ALA A 282 -2.47 -53.59 11.42
C ALA A 282 -3.99 -53.78 11.31
N LEU A 283 -4.51 -54.91 11.78
CA LEU A 283 -5.95 -55.22 11.79
C LEU A 283 -6.75 -54.21 12.64
N GLN A 284 -6.26 -53.90 13.84
CA GLN A 284 -6.91 -52.91 14.72
C GLN A 284 -6.90 -51.51 14.12
N LEU A 285 -5.77 -51.10 13.57
CA LEU A 285 -5.64 -49.79 12.91
C LEU A 285 -6.55 -49.69 11.67
N LEU A 286 -6.62 -50.75 10.87
CA LEU A 286 -7.45 -50.81 9.67
C LEU A 286 -8.95 -50.78 9.99
N GLN A 287 -9.36 -51.40 11.11
CA GLN A 287 -10.76 -51.31 11.57
C GLN A 287 -11.12 -49.84 11.89
N ARG A 288 -10.26 -49.14 12.62
CA ARG A 288 -10.47 -47.70 12.91
C ARG A 288 -10.51 -46.87 11.62
N ALA A 289 -9.62 -47.15 10.67
CA ALA A 289 -9.62 -46.48 9.36
C ALA A 289 -10.95 -46.67 8.64
N SER A 290 -11.46 -47.91 8.59
CA SER A 290 -12.74 -48.28 7.97
C SER A 290 -13.92 -47.54 8.62
N ASP A 291 -13.97 -47.51 9.95
CA ASP A 291 -15.03 -46.82 10.69
C ASP A 291 -15.07 -45.33 10.35
N TYR A 292 -13.91 -44.68 10.30
CA TYR A 292 -13.83 -43.25 9.95
C TYR A 292 -14.14 -42.99 8.48
N ALA A 293 -13.64 -43.79 7.52
CA ALA A 293 -13.91 -43.64 6.10
C ALA A 293 -15.40 -43.80 5.79
N ASN A 294 -16.07 -44.76 6.46
CA ASN A 294 -17.52 -44.96 6.32
C ASN A 294 -18.33 -43.82 6.91
N GLN A 295 -17.94 -43.29 8.08
CA GLN A 295 -18.60 -42.15 8.70
C GLN A 295 -18.41 -40.86 7.87
N ALA A 296 -17.23 -40.68 7.26
CA ALA A 296 -16.93 -39.57 6.35
C ALA A 296 -17.64 -39.67 5.01
N GLN A 297 -18.13 -40.88 4.64
CA GLN A 297 -18.64 -41.20 3.29
C GLN A 297 -17.62 -40.86 2.19
N ASP A 298 -16.32 -40.95 2.47
CA ASP A 298 -15.23 -40.62 1.57
C ASP A 298 -14.83 -41.86 0.78
N LEU A 299 -15.08 -41.83 -0.55
CA LEU A 299 -14.83 -42.99 -1.42
C LEU A 299 -13.34 -43.24 -1.65
N GLU A 300 -12.50 -42.21 -1.58
CA GLU A 300 -11.05 -42.34 -1.70
C GLU A 300 -10.48 -43.10 -0.51
N GLU A 301 -10.88 -42.72 0.70
CA GLU A 301 -10.42 -43.37 1.91
C GLU A 301 -10.99 -44.81 2.04
N GLN A 302 -12.22 -45.03 1.60
CA GLN A 302 -12.76 -46.38 1.51
C GLN A 302 -11.95 -47.27 0.55
N MET A 303 -11.53 -46.73 -0.58
CA MET A 303 -10.67 -47.45 -1.53
C MET A 303 -9.30 -47.75 -0.91
N HIS A 304 -8.68 -46.80 -0.20
CA HIS A 304 -7.44 -47.02 0.53
C HIS A 304 -7.56 -48.11 1.58
N VAL A 305 -8.63 -48.11 2.36
CA VAL A 305 -8.92 -49.17 3.36
C VAL A 305 -8.95 -50.52 2.69
N TRP A 306 -9.69 -50.70 1.58
CA TRP A 306 -9.78 -51.96 0.87
C TRP A 306 -8.45 -52.40 0.27
N LEU A 307 -7.64 -51.44 -0.24
CA LEU A 307 -6.32 -51.73 -0.77
C LEU A 307 -5.36 -52.23 0.31
N VAL A 308 -5.34 -51.57 1.49
CA VAL A 308 -4.49 -51.97 2.61
C VAL A 308 -4.99 -53.28 3.23
N ARG A 309 -6.31 -53.49 3.24
CA ARG A 309 -6.90 -54.78 3.70
C ARG A 309 -6.43 -55.93 2.82
N GLY A 310 -6.45 -55.76 1.50
CA GLY A 310 -5.94 -56.79 0.59
C GLY A 310 -4.46 -57.12 0.81
N LYS A 311 -3.64 -56.12 1.15
CA LYS A 311 -2.23 -56.32 1.51
C LYS A 311 -2.10 -57.12 2.84
N LEU A 312 -2.95 -56.85 3.84
CA LEU A 312 -2.97 -57.55 5.10
C LEU A 312 -3.38 -59.01 4.90
N ASP A 313 -4.46 -59.26 4.14
CA ASP A 313 -4.97 -60.61 3.85
C ASP A 313 -3.91 -61.45 3.11
N LEU A 314 -3.17 -60.85 2.15
CA LEU A 314 -2.03 -61.51 1.49
C LEU A 314 -0.90 -61.84 2.47
N HIS A 315 -0.57 -60.90 3.37
CA HIS A 315 0.46 -61.14 4.39
C HIS A 315 0.08 -62.28 5.35
N ALA A 316 -1.22 -62.42 5.64
CA ALA A 316 -1.76 -63.52 6.42
C ALA A 316 -1.80 -64.88 5.67
N GLY A 317 -1.44 -64.90 4.38
CA GLY A 317 -1.46 -66.10 3.55
C GLY A 317 -2.85 -66.50 3.07
N ASP A 318 -3.81 -65.57 3.03
CA ASP A 318 -5.18 -65.82 2.53
C ASP A 318 -5.43 -65.03 1.22
N PRO A 319 -4.99 -65.54 0.06
CA PRO A 319 -5.20 -64.89 -1.23
C PRO A 319 -6.67 -64.86 -1.66
N ALA A 320 -7.54 -65.73 -1.13
CA ALA A 320 -8.96 -65.73 -1.47
C ALA A 320 -9.68 -64.50 -0.86
N THR A 321 -9.43 -64.21 0.43
CA THR A 321 -9.96 -63.01 1.07
C THR A 321 -9.33 -61.75 0.52
N ALA A 322 -8.03 -61.76 0.19
CA ALA A 322 -7.35 -60.66 -0.45
C ALA A 322 -7.94 -60.30 -1.83
N LEU A 323 -8.37 -61.31 -2.59
CA LEU A 323 -9.06 -61.08 -3.86
C LEU A 323 -10.38 -60.32 -3.71
N VAL A 324 -11.15 -60.65 -2.67
CA VAL A 324 -12.40 -59.95 -2.35
C VAL A 324 -12.10 -58.49 -1.99
N SER A 325 -11.11 -58.26 -1.10
CA SER A 325 -10.72 -56.89 -0.68
C SER A 325 -10.26 -56.03 -1.87
N LEU A 326 -9.38 -56.56 -2.75
CA LEU A 326 -8.91 -55.82 -3.92
C LEU A 326 -9.97 -55.65 -5.01
N THR A 327 -10.94 -56.56 -5.13
CA THR A 327 -12.08 -56.41 -6.02
C THR A 327 -12.99 -55.25 -5.56
N GLN A 328 -13.18 -55.10 -4.25
CA GLN A 328 -13.89 -53.96 -3.70
C GLN A 328 -13.13 -52.64 -3.99
N ALA A 329 -11.82 -52.59 -3.78
CA ALA A 329 -11.01 -51.44 -4.16
C ALA A 329 -11.12 -51.12 -5.67
N HIS A 330 -11.10 -52.15 -6.53
CA HIS A 330 -11.23 -52.01 -7.99
C HIS A 330 -12.59 -51.44 -8.39
N SER A 331 -13.68 -51.78 -7.70
CA SER A 331 -15.02 -51.25 -7.98
C SER A 331 -15.11 -49.74 -7.75
N LEU A 332 -14.27 -49.20 -6.88
CA LEU A 332 -14.20 -47.77 -6.57
C LEU A 332 -13.30 -46.98 -7.54
N LEU A 333 -12.54 -47.63 -8.43
CA LEU A 333 -11.71 -46.95 -9.44
C LEU A 333 -12.52 -46.15 -10.48
N SER A 334 -13.83 -46.40 -10.59
CA SER A 334 -14.70 -45.60 -11.48
C SER A 334 -14.82 -44.12 -11.01
N TRP A 335 -14.61 -43.91 -9.73
CA TRP A 335 -14.68 -42.59 -9.10
C TRP A 335 -13.40 -41.75 -9.31
N THR A 336 -12.23 -42.39 -9.38
CA THR A 336 -10.96 -41.70 -9.60
C THR A 336 -10.24 -42.23 -10.85
N ARG A 337 -9.61 -41.34 -11.61
CA ARG A 337 -8.72 -41.70 -12.74
C ARG A 337 -7.25 -41.59 -12.35
N ASN A 338 -6.93 -41.48 -11.04
CA ASN A 338 -5.57 -41.40 -10.55
C ASN A 338 -4.79 -42.69 -10.93
N PRO A 339 -3.74 -42.56 -11.77
CA PRO A 339 -2.99 -43.70 -12.30
C PRO A 339 -2.24 -44.47 -11.19
N PHE A 340 -1.89 -43.82 -10.07
CA PHE A 340 -1.21 -44.46 -8.94
C PHE A 340 -2.07 -45.53 -8.28
N HIS A 341 -3.32 -45.17 -7.93
CA HIS A 341 -4.25 -46.14 -7.34
C HIS A 341 -4.59 -47.27 -8.30
N GLN A 342 -4.82 -46.94 -9.57
CA GLN A 342 -5.09 -47.92 -10.61
C GLN A 342 -3.97 -48.95 -10.71
N GLN A 343 -2.71 -48.51 -10.72
CA GLN A 343 -1.57 -49.40 -10.83
C GLN A 343 -1.46 -50.34 -9.63
N GLN A 344 -1.60 -49.80 -8.39
CA GLN A 344 -1.50 -50.62 -7.19
C GLN A 344 -2.57 -51.73 -7.14
N ILE A 345 -3.81 -51.39 -7.47
CA ILE A 345 -4.94 -52.33 -7.46
C ILE A 345 -4.78 -53.37 -8.56
N LEU A 346 -4.49 -52.95 -9.79
CA LEU A 346 -4.34 -53.90 -10.91
C LEU A 346 -3.17 -54.86 -10.74
N ARG A 347 -2.05 -54.37 -10.19
CA ARG A 347 -0.90 -55.21 -9.82
C ARG A 347 -1.26 -56.22 -8.76
N GLY A 348 -1.93 -55.80 -7.67
CA GLY A 348 -2.38 -56.67 -6.60
C GLY A 348 -3.35 -57.74 -7.11
N LEU A 349 -4.33 -57.36 -7.93
CA LEU A 349 -5.27 -58.31 -8.54
C LEU A 349 -4.57 -59.33 -9.49
N SER A 350 -3.57 -58.90 -10.25
CA SER A 350 -2.77 -59.80 -11.05
C SER A 350 -2.02 -60.83 -10.21
N ASP A 351 -1.30 -60.35 -9.16
CA ASP A 351 -0.47 -61.18 -8.33
C ASP A 351 -1.32 -62.23 -7.54
N ILE A 352 -2.49 -61.77 -7.00
CA ILE A 352 -3.42 -62.67 -6.29
C ILE A 352 -4.03 -63.74 -7.21
N ASN A 353 -4.51 -63.35 -8.38
CA ASN A 353 -5.07 -64.30 -9.34
C ASN A 353 -4.01 -65.34 -9.78
N ALA A 354 -2.76 -64.94 -9.95
CA ALA A 354 -1.65 -65.85 -10.21
C ALA A 354 -1.43 -66.85 -9.09
N GLN A 355 -1.47 -66.42 -7.82
CA GLN A 355 -1.36 -67.29 -6.64
C GLN A 355 -2.50 -68.29 -6.56
N LEU A 356 -3.72 -67.90 -6.92
CA LEU A 356 -4.89 -68.76 -6.98
C LEU A 356 -4.97 -69.68 -8.19
N GLY A 357 -4.03 -69.60 -9.11
CA GLY A 357 -4.03 -70.38 -10.37
C GLY A 357 -4.97 -69.81 -11.44
N HIS A 358 -5.56 -68.65 -11.28
CA HIS A 358 -6.46 -67.99 -12.22
C HIS A 358 -5.65 -67.25 -13.31
N TRP A 359 -4.84 -67.98 -14.06
CA TRP A 359 -3.82 -67.44 -15.00
C TRP A 359 -4.36 -66.47 -16.06
N GLN A 360 -5.56 -66.76 -16.60
CA GLN A 360 -6.18 -65.89 -17.62
C GLN A 360 -6.56 -64.52 -17.03
N GLN A 361 -7.13 -64.51 -15.81
CA GLN A 361 -7.49 -63.26 -15.11
C GLN A 361 -6.24 -62.49 -14.69
N ALA A 362 -5.25 -63.22 -14.16
CA ALA A 362 -3.95 -62.64 -13.78
C ALA A 362 -3.30 -61.93 -14.98
N TYR A 363 -3.25 -62.56 -16.14
CA TYR A 363 -2.72 -61.98 -17.35
C TYR A 363 -3.51 -60.76 -17.84
N GLY A 364 -4.84 -60.83 -17.76
CA GLY A 364 -5.71 -59.70 -18.11
C GLY A 364 -5.45 -58.45 -17.24
N PHE A 365 -5.31 -58.63 -15.92
CA PHE A 365 -4.95 -57.54 -14.98
C PHE A 365 -3.52 -57.06 -15.19
N LEU A 366 -2.56 -57.97 -15.51
CA LEU A 366 -1.19 -57.61 -15.82
C LEU A 366 -1.07 -56.73 -17.06
N GLN A 367 -1.83 -57.06 -18.11
CA GLN A 367 -1.88 -56.22 -19.34
C GLN A 367 -2.43 -54.84 -19.04
N GLN A 368 -3.52 -54.74 -18.27
CA GLN A 368 -4.08 -53.46 -17.84
C GLN A 368 -3.08 -52.64 -16.99
N TYR A 369 -2.44 -53.32 -16.03
CA TYR A 369 -1.37 -52.71 -15.23
C TYR A 369 -0.25 -52.16 -16.11
N HIS A 370 0.24 -52.97 -17.10
CA HIS A 370 1.35 -52.57 -17.92
C HIS A 370 0.99 -51.34 -18.80
N THR A 371 -0.23 -51.32 -19.32
CA THR A 371 -0.75 -50.18 -20.08
C THR A 371 -0.82 -48.91 -19.18
N ALA A 372 -1.35 -49.02 -17.98
CA ALA A 372 -1.43 -47.92 -17.03
C ALA A 372 -0.04 -47.45 -16.58
N PHE A 373 0.89 -48.41 -16.32
CA PHE A 373 2.26 -48.13 -15.95
C PHE A 373 3.06 -47.42 -17.02
N GLU A 374 2.96 -47.82 -18.29
CA GLU A 374 3.63 -47.16 -19.42
C GLU A 374 3.10 -45.73 -19.62
N ALA A 375 1.78 -45.56 -19.53
CA ALA A 375 1.16 -44.24 -19.63
C ALA A 375 1.65 -43.33 -18.51
N SER A 376 1.62 -43.79 -17.24
CA SER A 376 2.09 -43.07 -16.09
C SER A 376 3.58 -42.74 -16.16
N SER A 377 4.43 -43.70 -16.54
CA SER A 377 5.88 -43.49 -16.67
C SER A 377 6.24 -42.44 -17.72
N ARG A 378 5.53 -42.43 -18.84
CA ARG A 378 5.70 -41.38 -19.87
C ARG A 378 5.28 -40.03 -19.33
N SER A 379 4.15 -39.99 -18.65
CA SER A 379 3.61 -38.78 -18.01
C SER A 379 4.52 -38.26 -16.92
N ALA A 380 5.06 -39.12 -16.07
CA ALA A 380 6.01 -38.74 -15.00
C ALA A 380 7.28 -38.08 -15.57
N ARG A 381 7.84 -38.65 -16.67
CA ARG A 381 9.00 -38.03 -17.33
C ARG A 381 8.68 -36.65 -17.90
N ALA A 382 7.53 -36.51 -18.56
CA ALA A 382 7.08 -35.22 -19.09
C ALA A 382 6.83 -34.20 -17.97
N SER A 383 6.20 -34.63 -16.88
CA SER A 383 5.96 -33.80 -15.70
C SER A 383 7.27 -33.31 -15.07
N ARG A 384 8.28 -34.18 -14.89
CA ARG A 384 9.59 -33.77 -14.35
C ARG A 384 10.26 -32.69 -15.21
N VAL A 385 10.22 -32.82 -16.54
CA VAL A 385 10.79 -31.83 -17.45
C VAL A 385 10.03 -30.51 -17.35
N LEU A 386 8.70 -30.57 -17.36
CA LEU A 386 7.84 -29.40 -17.21
C LEU A 386 8.10 -28.69 -15.88
N MET A 387 8.15 -29.44 -14.77
CA MET A 387 8.41 -28.91 -13.44
C MET A 387 9.73 -28.16 -13.35
N ARG A 388 10.82 -28.75 -13.85
CA ARG A 388 12.15 -28.10 -13.86
C ARG A 388 12.15 -26.81 -14.67
N ASN A 389 11.44 -26.80 -15.79
CA ASN A 389 11.34 -25.60 -16.62
C ASN A 389 10.53 -24.51 -15.92
N LEU A 390 9.38 -24.86 -15.35
CA LEU A 390 8.53 -23.92 -14.59
C LEU A 390 9.24 -23.37 -13.35
N GLU A 391 9.93 -24.22 -12.57
CA GLU A 391 10.71 -23.77 -11.42
C GLU A 391 11.86 -22.83 -11.83
N LYS A 392 12.48 -23.07 -12.97
CA LYS A 392 13.52 -22.16 -13.50
C LYS A 392 12.91 -20.83 -13.91
N GLU A 393 11.78 -20.85 -14.61
CA GLU A 393 11.06 -19.65 -15.03
C GLU A 393 10.59 -18.84 -13.81
N MET A 394 10.01 -19.50 -12.82
CA MET A 394 9.59 -18.85 -11.55
C MET A 394 10.76 -18.23 -10.80
N ARG A 395 11.91 -18.93 -10.72
CA ARG A 395 13.13 -18.38 -10.11
C ARG A 395 13.60 -17.13 -10.82
N ASN A 396 13.57 -17.11 -12.15
CA ASN A 396 13.96 -15.93 -12.93
C ASN A 396 12.99 -14.75 -12.68
N LEU A 397 11.69 -15.02 -12.76
CA LEU A 397 10.66 -13.99 -12.49
C LEU A 397 10.75 -13.44 -11.04
N LYS A 398 11.04 -14.32 -10.08
CA LYS A 398 11.25 -13.91 -8.68
C LYS A 398 12.47 -12.99 -8.57
N ALA A 399 13.59 -13.35 -9.19
CA ALA A 399 14.81 -12.52 -9.19
C ALA A 399 14.58 -11.15 -9.87
N GLU A 400 13.86 -11.11 -10.99
CA GLU A 400 13.50 -9.86 -11.67
C GLU A 400 12.58 -8.98 -10.80
N ARG A 401 11.60 -9.58 -10.16
CA ARG A 401 10.70 -8.89 -9.23
C ARG A 401 11.47 -8.31 -8.03
N ASP A 402 12.32 -9.10 -7.39
CA ASP A 402 13.08 -8.67 -6.23
C ASP A 402 14.00 -7.50 -6.58
N LYS A 403 14.66 -7.56 -7.75
CA LYS A 403 15.44 -6.44 -8.30
C LYS A 403 14.59 -5.19 -8.59
N ALA A 404 13.38 -5.37 -9.10
CA ALA A 404 12.46 -4.25 -9.34
C ALA A 404 12.01 -3.59 -8.02
N LEU A 405 11.75 -4.38 -6.98
CA LEU A 405 11.39 -3.88 -5.64
C LEU A 405 12.56 -3.13 -4.98
N GLU A 406 13.80 -3.63 -5.10
CA GLU A 406 14.99 -2.93 -4.61
C GLU A 406 15.17 -1.58 -5.31
N LEU A 407 14.99 -1.53 -6.63
CA LEU A 407 15.08 -0.30 -7.40
C LEU A 407 13.98 0.70 -7.01
N GLN A 408 12.77 0.22 -6.77
CA GLN A 408 11.66 1.05 -6.30
C GLN A 408 11.96 1.64 -4.92
N ALA A 409 12.42 0.81 -3.99
CA ALA A 409 12.79 1.26 -2.64
C ALA A 409 13.92 2.30 -2.66
N ALA A 410 14.92 2.12 -3.54
CA ALA A 410 15.99 3.09 -3.74
C ALA A 410 15.46 4.43 -4.27
N ARG A 411 14.55 4.42 -5.26
CA ARG A 411 13.90 5.64 -5.78
C ARG A 411 13.04 6.35 -4.75
N GLU A 412 12.28 5.61 -3.94
CA GLU A 412 11.48 6.18 -2.86
C GLU A 412 12.38 6.87 -1.82
N SER A 413 13.51 6.26 -1.46
CA SER A 413 14.51 6.85 -0.57
C SER A 413 15.13 8.12 -1.15
N GLU A 414 15.44 8.14 -2.45
CA GLU A 414 15.98 9.31 -3.14
C GLU A 414 14.95 10.46 -3.20
N ASN A 415 13.70 10.16 -3.50
CA ASN A 415 12.61 11.14 -3.50
C ASN A 415 12.43 11.80 -2.13
N VAL A 416 12.49 11.05 -1.04
CA VAL A 416 12.41 11.61 0.32
C VAL A 416 13.57 12.57 0.59
N LYS A 417 14.80 12.24 0.13
CA LYS A 417 15.95 13.14 0.26
C LYS A 417 15.79 14.42 -0.57
N LEU A 418 15.30 14.29 -1.81
CA LEU A 418 15.02 15.44 -2.68
C LEU A 418 13.95 16.37 -2.10
N GLU A 419 12.88 15.82 -1.52
CA GLU A 419 11.85 16.61 -0.85
C GLU A 419 12.40 17.36 0.37
N HIS A 420 13.30 16.73 1.12
CA HIS A 420 13.97 17.38 2.27
C HIS A 420 14.84 18.54 1.78
N LEU A 421 15.68 18.31 0.77
CA LEU A 421 16.57 19.31 0.20
C LEU A 421 15.79 20.48 -0.41
N ASN A 422 14.71 20.21 -1.11
CA ASN A 422 13.84 21.24 -1.66
C ASN A 422 13.20 22.14 -0.58
N ARG A 423 12.78 21.56 0.55
CA ARG A 423 12.27 22.34 1.69
C ARG A 423 13.35 23.22 2.29
N GLU A 424 14.55 22.70 2.44
CA GLU A 424 15.68 23.48 2.97
C GLU A 424 16.07 24.63 2.02
N LEU A 425 16.12 24.36 0.72
CA LEU A 425 16.38 25.37 -0.31
C LEU A 425 15.31 26.48 -0.32
N ALA A 426 14.03 26.10 -0.22
CA ALA A 426 12.93 27.07 -0.14
C ALA A 426 13.07 27.98 1.11
N HIS A 427 13.48 27.43 2.23
CA HIS A 427 13.72 28.19 3.46
C HIS A 427 14.88 29.18 3.30
N GLN A 428 15.98 28.77 2.65
CA GLN A 428 17.12 29.64 2.36
C GLN A 428 16.74 30.77 1.41
N ILE A 429 15.95 30.48 0.36
CA ILE A 429 15.47 31.50 -0.58
C ILE A 429 14.61 32.56 0.14
N MET A 430 13.69 32.16 1.00
CA MET A 430 12.89 33.09 1.80
C MET A 430 13.77 33.97 2.70
N HIS A 431 14.78 33.39 3.33
CA HIS A 431 15.70 34.11 4.18
C HIS A 431 16.52 35.14 3.38
N VAL A 432 17.08 34.75 2.23
CA VAL A 432 17.83 35.65 1.34
C VAL A 432 16.94 36.81 0.86
N ASN A 433 15.72 36.53 0.47
CA ASN A 433 14.77 37.56 0.04
C ASN A 433 14.47 38.57 1.17
N SER A 434 14.24 38.07 2.40
CA SER A 434 13.99 38.96 3.54
C SER A 434 15.19 39.85 3.88
N LEU A 435 16.42 39.33 3.76
CA LEU A 435 17.63 40.10 3.94
C LEU A 435 17.80 41.16 2.84
N GLN A 436 17.51 40.81 1.57
CA GLN A 436 17.55 41.77 0.46
C GLN A 436 16.56 42.91 0.66
N ASP A 437 15.36 42.63 1.10
CA ASP A 437 14.35 43.68 1.34
C ASP A 437 14.75 44.57 2.52
N SER A 438 15.31 44.00 3.59
CA SER A 438 15.87 44.79 4.70
C SER A 438 17.03 45.69 4.24
N LEU A 439 17.95 45.16 3.44
CA LEU A 439 19.07 45.95 2.90
C LEU A 439 18.59 47.08 1.95
N LYS A 440 17.58 46.84 1.12
CA LYS A 440 16.98 47.88 0.27
C LYS A 440 16.38 49.00 1.12
N GLU A 441 15.64 48.66 2.16
CA GLU A 441 15.03 49.65 3.05
C GLU A 441 16.08 50.48 3.79
N GLN A 442 17.14 49.86 4.29
CA GLN A 442 18.27 50.57 4.90
C GLN A 442 18.99 51.49 3.91
N ALA A 443 19.14 51.08 2.65
CA ALA A 443 19.76 51.89 1.62
C ALA A 443 18.92 53.11 1.18
N MET A 444 17.62 53.12 1.48
CA MET A 444 16.69 54.18 1.09
C MET A 444 16.49 55.25 2.16
N ARG A 445 16.87 55.00 3.42
CA ARG A 445 16.60 55.88 4.54
C ARG A 445 17.85 56.62 5.03
N ASP A 446 17.64 57.79 5.65
CA ASP A 446 18.65 58.52 6.39
C ASP A 446 18.80 57.90 7.79
N HIS A 447 20.01 57.60 8.17
CA HIS A 447 20.31 56.85 9.43
C HIS A 447 19.99 57.62 10.71
N LEU A 448 19.98 58.97 10.65
CA LEU A 448 19.69 59.79 11.83
C LEU A 448 18.19 60.03 12.01
N THR A 449 17.50 60.42 10.97
CA THR A 449 16.10 60.86 11.02
C THR A 449 15.09 59.76 10.72
N GLY A 450 15.52 58.69 10.10
CA GLY A 450 14.64 57.59 9.64
C GLY A 450 13.83 57.95 8.38
N LEU A 451 13.86 59.20 7.90
CA LEU A 451 13.22 59.63 6.68
C LEU A 451 13.92 59.03 5.44
N TYR A 452 13.31 59.16 4.27
CA TYR A 452 14.02 58.80 3.06
C TYR A 452 15.28 59.66 2.89
N ASN A 453 16.31 59.07 2.31
CA ASN A 453 17.51 59.83 1.96
C ASN A 453 17.34 60.55 0.63
N ARG A 454 18.25 61.47 0.33
CA ARG A 454 18.26 62.26 -0.90
C ARG A 454 18.20 61.38 -2.15
N ARG A 455 18.99 60.32 -2.21
CA ARG A 455 19.07 59.46 -3.40
C ARG A 455 17.72 58.81 -3.71
N HIS A 456 17.02 58.32 -2.72
CA HIS A 456 15.71 57.71 -2.89
C HIS A 456 14.67 58.73 -3.29
N PHE A 457 14.68 59.92 -2.66
CA PHE A 457 13.79 61.02 -3.01
C PHE A 457 13.96 61.45 -4.48
N GLU A 458 15.19 61.65 -4.98
CA GLU A 458 15.46 62.02 -6.36
C GLU A 458 15.00 60.92 -7.35
N THR A 459 15.10 59.67 -6.97
CA THR A 459 14.60 58.54 -7.77
C THR A 459 13.08 58.58 -7.89
N CYS A 460 12.39 58.75 -6.75
CA CYS A 460 10.93 58.82 -6.72
C CYS A 460 10.40 60.07 -7.41
N LEU A 461 11.04 61.20 -7.21
CA LEU A 461 10.67 62.44 -7.90
C LEU A 461 10.73 62.29 -9.42
N ASN A 462 11.81 61.68 -9.94
CA ASN A 462 11.91 61.40 -11.37
C ASN A 462 10.78 60.48 -11.85
N ALA A 463 10.46 59.44 -11.15
CA ALA A 463 9.40 58.51 -11.49
C ALA A 463 8.03 59.22 -11.52
N ILE A 464 7.73 60.00 -10.47
CA ILE A 464 6.47 60.74 -10.35
C ILE A 464 6.32 61.77 -11.46
N LEU A 465 7.38 62.55 -11.77
CA LEU A 465 7.32 63.55 -12.85
C LEU A 465 7.20 62.90 -14.23
N HIS A 466 7.64 61.65 -14.39
CA HIS A 466 7.50 60.92 -15.66
C HIS A 466 6.07 60.39 -15.86
N GLU A 467 5.37 60.12 -14.78
CA GLU A 467 3.99 59.63 -14.78
C GLU A 467 2.95 60.75 -14.69
N ALA A 468 3.33 61.92 -14.16
CA ALA A 468 2.42 63.02 -13.89
C ALA A 468 1.88 63.64 -15.20
N ASN A 469 0.56 63.81 -15.27
CA ASN A 469 -0.12 64.57 -16.31
C ASN A 469 -0.09 66.06 -15.96
N ALA A 470 -0.24 66.92 -16.98
CA ALA A 470 -0.25 68.40 -16.80
C ALA A 470 -1.36 68.89 -15.86
N ASP A 471 -2.41 68.08 -15.67
CA ASP A 471 -3.56 68.39 -14.80
C ASP A 471 -3.38 67.91 -13.37
N GLU A 472 -2.28 67.19 -13.04
CA GLU A 472 -1.97 66.67 -11.69
C GLU A 472 -0.78 67.46 -11.11
N PRO A 473 -1.02 68.57 -10.36
CA PRO A 473 0.06 69.36 -9.81
C PRO A 473 0.84 68.60 -8.75
N VAL A 474 2.16 68.74 -8.77
CA VAL A 474 3.07 68.17 -7.77
C VAL A 474 3.92 69.28 -7.17
N ALA A 475 3.76 69.50 -5.87
CA ALA A 475 4.57 70.52 -5.18
C ALA A 475 5.84 69.92 -4.61
N ILE A 476 6.95 70.58 -4.85
CA ILE A 476 8.26 70.24 -4.29
C ILE A 476 8.66 71.37 -3.36
N ILE A 477 9.00 71.02 -2.13
CA ILE A 477 9.36 71.99 -1.09
C ILE A 477 10.75 71.68 -0.61
N ILE A 478 11.64 72.67 -0.59
CA ILE A 478 12.93 72.58 0.07
C ILE A 478 12.83 73.39 1.36
N ILE A 479 13.18 72.77 2.47
CA ILE A 479 13.13 73.34 3.81
C ILE A 479 14.55 73.36 4.36
N ASP A 480 14.90 74.46 5.08
CA ASP A 480 16.15 74.60 5.80
C ASP A 480 15.86 75.14 7.19
N LEU A 481 16.40 74.48 8.23
CA LEU A 481 16.18 74.87 9.62
C LEU A 481 16.93 76.15 9.93
N ASP A 482 16.20 77.18 10.33
CA ASP A 482 16.78 78.50 10.58
C ASP A 482 17.74 78.45 11.79
N PHE A 483 18.91 79.06 11.59
CA PHE A 483 19.94 79.17 12.60
C PHE A 483 20.41 77.83 13.20
N PHE A 484 20.30 76.73 12.48
CA PHE A 484 20.65 75.40 12.98
C PHE A 484 22.11 75.30 13.44
N LYS A 485 23.03 75.98 12.73
CA LYS A 485 24.43 76.07 13.14
C LYS A 485 24.56 76.69 14.54
N ARG A 486 23.79 77.74 14.82
CA ARG A 486 23.79 78.38 16.16
C ARG A 486 23.26 77.45 17.24
N ILE A 487 22.29 76.58 16.91
CA ILE A 487 21.81 75.56 17.85
C ILE A 487 22.94 74.58 18.16
N ASN A 488 23.65 74.10 17.13
CA ASN A 488 24.80 73.22 17.31
C ASN A 488 25.92 73.88 18.16
N ASP A 489 26.24 75.13 17.83
CA ASP A 489 27.30 75.86 18.54
C ASP A 489 26.93 76.14 20.02
N THR A 490 25.64 76.28 20.34
CA THR A 490 25.15 76.59 21.67
C THR A 490 24.91 75.35 22.55
N TYR A 491 24.34 74.28 21.96
CA TYR A 491 23.83 73.11 22.70
C TYR A 491 24.58 71.83 22.36
N GLY A 492 25.51 71.87 21.42
CA GLY A 492 26.26 70.72 20.94
C GLY A 492 25.56 69.93 19.85
N HIS A 493 26.34 69.15 19.09
CA HIS A 493 25.84 68.40 17.92
C HIS A 493 24.79 67.37 18.30
N ASN A 494 24.89 66.70 19.47
CA ASN A 494 23.89 65.73 19.91
C ASN A 494 22.49 66.37 20.05
N PHE A 495 22.44 67.61 20.56
CA PHE A 495 21.17 68.34 20.67
C PHE A 495 20.65 68.76 19.29
N GLY A 496 21.55 69.13 18.39
CA GLY A 496 21.20 69.38 16.99
C GLY A 496 20.62 68.14 16.31
N ASP A 497 21.20 66.98 16.53
CA ASP A 497 20.66 65.73 16.03
C ASP A 497 19.23 65.47 16.55
N GLU A 498 18.96 65.71 17.82
CA GLU A 498 17.61 65.63 18.37
C GLU A 498 16.64 66.61 17.72
N VAL A 499 17.09 67.82 17.43
CA VAL A 499 16.30 68.82 16.67
C VAL A 499 15.91 68.29 15.29
N LEU A 500 16.85 67.67 14.57
CA LEU A 500 16.59 67.04 13.27
C LEU A 500 15.60 65.89 13.39
N ILE A 501 15.76 65.02 14.40
CA ILE A 501 14.86 63.88 14.64
C ILE A 501 13.44 64.36 14.93
N GLN A 502 13.30 65.34 15.82
CA GLN A 502 11.99 65.89 16.21
C GLN A 502 11.31 66.62 15.08
N PHE A 503 12.06 67.38 14.24
CA PHE A 503 11.54 67.99 13.06
C PHE A 503 11.08 66.94 12.04
N ALA A 504 11.89 65.92 11.81
CA ALA A 504 11.55 64.81 10.90
C ALA A 504 10.24 64.12 11.29
N ARG A 505 10.09 63.79 12.60
CA ARG A 505 8.85 63.17 13.14
C ARG A 505 7.64 64.10 12.97
N LEU A 506 7.84 65.39 13.25
CA LEU A 506 6.77 66.37 13.08
C LEU A 506 6.28 66.43 11.64
N VAL A 507 7.20 66.52 10.69
CA VAL A 507 6.85 66.63 9.25
C VAL A 507 6.22 65.34 8.77
N GLU A 508 6.83 64.19 9.03
CA GLU A 508 6.30 62.89 8.62
C GLU A 508 4.88 62.65 9.16
N GLY A 509 4.61 63.03 10.39
CA GLY A 509 3.28 62.92 11.03
C GLY A 509 2.22 63.87 10.44
N GLN A 510 2.60 64.84 9.62
CA GLN A 510 1.68 65.77 8.95
C GLN A 510 1.43 65.42 7.50
N LEU A 511 2.17 64.43 6.92
CA LEU A 511 2.06 64.04 5.55
C LEU A 511 1.07 62.88 5.34
N ARG A 512 0.51 62.81 4.14
CA ARG A 512 -0.33 61.66 3.74
C ARG A 512 0.55 60.55 3.23
N GLY A 513 0.01 59.34 3.11
CA GLY A 513 0.75 58.19 2.57
C GLY A 513 1.20 58.35 1.12
N SER A 514 0.58 59.26 0.37
CA SER A 514 0.98 59.65 -1.01
C SER A 514 2.12 60.64 -1.05
N ASP A 515 2.36 61.38 0.02
CA ASP A 515 3.38 62.40 0.12
C ASP A 515 4.71 61.78 0.56
N MET A 516 5.81 62.49 0.25
CA MET A 516 7.14 62.01 0.62
C MET A 516 7.93 63.12 1.33
N VAL A 517 8.69 62.71 2.32
CA VAL A 517 9.68 63.59 2.94
C VAL A 517 11.03 62.90 3.00
N CYS A 518 12.07 63.64 2.74
CA CYS A 518 13.44 63.16 2.85
C CYS A 518 14.32 64.20 3.59
N ARG A 519 15.38 63.67 4.19
CA ARG A 519 16.50 64.54 4.57
C ARG A 519 17.42 64.71 3.39
N TYR A 520 17.48 65.94 2.89
CA TYR A 520 18.20 66.24 1.63
C TYR A 520 19.70 66.46 1.88
N GLY A 521 20.08 67.01 3.03
CA GLY A 521 21.45 67.16 3.49
C GLY A 521 21.49 67.96 4.80
N GLY A 522 22.48 67.77 5.66
CA GLY A 522 22.67 68.58 6.88
C GLY A 522 21.38 68.92 7.62
N GLU A 523 20.97 70.19 7.52
CA GLU A 523 19.74 70.75 8.11
C GLU A 523 18.62 70.96 7.04
N GLU A 524 18.80 70.40 5.85
CA GLU A 524 17.87 70.55 4.70
C GLU A 524 16.96 69.32 4.57
N PHE A 525 15.68 69.57 4.32
CA PHE A 525 14.66 68.58 4.07
C PHE A 525 13.93 68.89 2.75
N CYS A 526 13.55 67.86 2.04
CA CYS A 526 12.69 67.99 0.87
C CYS A 526 11.39 67.26 1.04
N LEU A 527 10.29 67.92 0.70
CA LEU A 527 8.96 67.32 0.67
C LEU A 527 8.48 67.28 -0.78
N LEU A 528 7.72 66.23 -1.04
CA LEU A 528 7.00 66.07 -2.30
C LEU A 528 5.54 65.81 -1.95
N LEU A 529 4.67 66.72 -2.39
CA LEU A 529 3.23 66.62 -2.20
C LEU A 529 2.58 66.30 -3.54
N ARG A 530 1.90 65.20 -3.62
CA ARG A 530 1.17 64.79 -4.82
C ARG A 530 -0.21 65.43 -4.84
N GLU A 531 -0.71 65.73 -6.05
CA GLU A 531 -2.03 66.39 -6.23
C GLU A 531 -2.19 67.66 -5.37
N ALA A 532 -1.11 68.46 -5.31
CA ALA A 532 -1.07 69.71 -4.56
C ALA A 532 -0.39 70.80 -5.40
N ASP A 533 -1.09 71.91 -5.57
CA ASP A 533 -0.53 73.14 -6.15
C ASP A 533 0.37 73.87 -5.12
N SER A 534 1.03 74.90 -5.56
CA SER A 534 1.92 75.73 -4.73
C SER A 534 1.20 76.41 -3.58
N VAL A 535 -0.08 76.75 -3.74
CA VAL A 535 -0.90 77.41 -2.69
C VAL A 535 -1.26 76.41 -1.60
N VAL A 536 -1.71 75.26 -1.98
CA VAL A 536 -2.00 74.14 -1.02
C VAL A 536 -0.72 73.74 -0.27
N ALA A 537 0.41 73.67 -0.99
CA ALA A 537 1.71 73.40 -0.38
C ALA A 537 2.13 74.50 0.61
N ALA A 538 1.92 75.79 0.27
CA ALA A 538 2.23 76.91 1.16
C ALA A 538 1.40 76.82 2.47
N HIS A 539 0.10 76.59 2.38
CA HIS A 539 -0.74 76.42 3.56
C HIS A 539 -0.28 75.25 4.45
N LYS A 540 0.10 74.13 3.79
CA LYS A 540 0.63 72.96 4.52
C LYS A 540 1.93 73.29 5.27
N ILE A 541 2.81 74.03 4.65
CA ILE A 541 4.07 74.45 5.24
C ILE A 541 3.85 75.45 6.38
N ASP A 542 2.89 76.37 6.27
CA ASP A 542 2.52 77.29 7.32
C ASP A 542 1.97 76.55 8.55
N ASP A 543 1.16 75.52 8.37
CA ASP A 543 0.68 74.66 9.47
C ASP A 543 1.84 73.91 10.14
N ILE A 544 2.78 73.37 9.37
CA ILE A 544 3.97 72.70 9.89
C ILE A 544 4.84 73.74 10.68
N ALA A 545 5.03 74.93 10.16
CA ALA A 545 5.79 75.99 10.76
C ALA A 545 5.16 76.41 12.12
N ALA A 546 3.84 76.60 12.13
CA ALA A 546 3.13 76.94 13.37
C ALA A 546 3.32 75.88 14.49
N ARG A 547 3.27 74.59 14.12
CA ARG A 547 3.51 73.47 15.05
C ARG A 547 4.97 73.37 15.48
N TYR A 548 5.92 73.62 14.57
CA TYR A 548 7.34 73.56 14.88
C TYR A 548 7.75 74.65 15.83
N ARG A 549 7.22 75.86 15.72
CA ARG A 549 7.44 76.95 16.67
C ARG A 549 6.97 76.58 18.08
N GLN A 550 5.90 75.77 18.21
CA GLN A 550 5.34 75.32 19.49
C GLN A 550 6.00 74.08 20.04
N LEU A 551 6.75 73.38 19.20
CA LEU A 551 7.38 72.12 19.58
C LEU A 551 8.46 72.37 20.66
N LEU A 552 8.30 71.70 21.80
CA LEU A 552 9.30 71.71 22.88
C LEU A 552 10.23 70.51 22.69
N ILE A 553 11.43 70.76 22.20
CA ILE A 553 12.48 69.80 22.00
C ILE A 553 13.25 69.66 23.31
N LYS A 554 13.32 68.44 23.88
CA LYS A 554 13.96 68.16 25.17
C LYS A 554 15.02 67.08 24.98
N GLN A 555 16.23 67.43 25.42
CA GLN A 555 17.32 66.49 25.61
C GLN A 555 18.16 66.99 26.79
N ALA A 556 18.05 66.29 27.90
CA ALA A 556 18.66 66.72 29.16
C ALA A 556 20.16 67.01 29.01
N PRO A 557 20.67 68.11 29.56
CA PRO A 557 19.99 69.08 30.46
C PRO A 557 19.26 70.21 29.73
N HIS A 558 19.19 70.19 28.39
CA HIS A 558 18.71 71.29 27.57
C HIS A 558 17.26 71.12 27.12
N SER A 559 16.57 72.22 26.89
CA SER A 559 15.28 72.27 26.23
C SER A 559 15.20 73.54 25.37
N LEU A 560 14.58 73.45 24.18
CA LEU A 560 14.45 74.52 23.22
C LEU A 560 13.04 74.52 22.62
N SER A 561 12.45 75.69 22.47
CA SER A 561 11.21 75.93 21.72
C SER A 561 11.36 77.15 20.85
N GLY A 562 10.45 77.41 19.95
CA GLY A 562 10.51 78.56 19.06
C GLY A 562 11.49 78.36 17.89
N CYS A 563 11.84 77.15 17.57
CA CYS A 563 12.61 76.86 16.37
C CYS A 563 11.77 77.19 15.12
N THR A 564 12.44 77.71 14.11
CA THR A 564 11.82 78.07 12.85
C THR A 564 12.55 77.45 11.69
N PHE A 565 11.94 77.48 10.54
CA PHE A 565 12.55 77.07 9.28
C PHE A 565 12.13 77.99 8.16
N SER A 566 12.91 78.05 7.13
CA SER A 566 12.58 78.68 5.86
C SER A 566 12.28 77.64 4.83
N ALA A 567 11.32 77.93 3.90
CA ALA A 567 10.94 76.98 2.89
C ALA A 567 10.80 77.69 1.53
N GLY A 568 11.20 76.96 0.48
CA GLY A 568 10.96 77.38 -0.91
C GLY A 568 10.11 76.32 -1.60
N ILE A 569 9.10 76.78 -2.37
CA ILE A 569 8.07 75.95 -2.99
C ILE A 569 8.12 76.11 -4.48
N ALA A 570 8.20 74.96 -5.19
CA ALA A 570 8.02 74.90 -6.64
C ALA A 570 6.96 73.92 -7.02
N GLU A 571 6.22 74.17 -8.07
CA GLU A 571 5.10 73.37 -8.54
C GLU A 571 5.35 72.88 -9.97
N TYR A 572 5.16 71.61 -10.21
CA TYR A 572 5.05 71.03 -11.55
C TYR A 572 3.60 71.13 -12.02
N PRO A 573 3.33 71.54 -13.31
CA PRO A 573 4.30 71.92 -14.29
C PRO A 573 4.62 73.45 -14.30
N LEU A 574 3.96 74.20 -13.42
CA LEU A 574 3.97 75.71 -13.43
C LEU A 574 5.39 76.32 -13.36
N HIS A 575 6.28 75.77 -12.52
CA HIS A 575 7.61 76.29 -12.26
C HIS A 575 8.74 75.51 -12.94
N GLY A 576 8.39 74.52 -13.77
CA GLY A 576 9.34 73.72 -14.54
C GLY A 576 8.80 72.31 -14.87
N ALA A 577 9.34 71.75 -15.97
CA ALA A 577 8.91 70.40 -16.43
C ALA A 577 9.81 69.29 -15.96
N GLY A 578 10.95 69.52 -15.35
CA GLY A 578 11.91 68.51 -14.93
C GLY A 578 12.44 68.72 -13.53
N ARG A 579 12.95 67.64 -12.98
CA ARG A 579 13.48 67.60 -11.62
C ARG A 579 14.47 68.71 -11.29
N HIS A 580 15.44 68.91 -12.20
CA HIS A 580 16.52 69.88 -11.98
C HIS A 580 16.00 71.31 -11.89
N GLU A 581 15.09 71.67 -12.81
CA GLU A 581 14.47 72.97 -12.86
C GLU A 581 13.61 73.23 -11.61
N LEU A 582 12.76 72.29 -11.23
CA LEU A 582 11.91 72.43 -10.05
C LEU A 582 12.70 72.54 -8.74
N LEU A 583 13.76 71.73 -8.58
CA LEU A 583 14.64 71.88 -7.42
C LEU A 583 15.40 73.22 -7.40
N MET A 584 15.90 73.71 -8.56
CA MET A 584 16.52 75.02 -8.64
C MET A 584 15.55 76.18 -8.29
N ARG A 585 14.31 76.09 -8.79
CA ARG A 585 13.27 77.08 -8.49
C ARG A 585 12.89 77.10 -7.01
N ALA A 586 12.73 75.87 -6.40
CA ALA A 586 12.47 75.77 -4.99
C ALA A 586 13.63 76.29 -4.12
N ASP A 587 14.88 76.02 -4.50
CA ASP A 587 16.07 76.51 -3.82
C ASP A 587 16.17 78.04 -3.91
N SER A 588 15.91 78.64 -5.09
CA SER A 588 15.86 80.07 -5.25
C SER A 588 14.78 80.73 -4.40
N ALA A 589 13.62 80.12 -4.29
CA ALA A 589 12.54 80.56 -3.42
C ALA A 589 12.92 80.43 -1.89
N LEU A 590 13.61 79.36 -1.52
CA LEU A 590 14.16 79.22 -0.19
C LEU A 590 15.18 80.33 0.14
N TYR A 591 16.05 80.62 -0.78
CA TYR A 591 17.00 81.72 -0.61
C TYR A 591 16.27 83.04 -0.40
N ALA A 592 15.23 83.35 -1.18
CA ALA A 592 14.38 84.53 -0.99
C ALA A 592 13.70 84.55 0.39
N ALA A 593 13.21 83.37 0.87
CA ALA A 593 12.64 83.28 2.21
C ALA A 593 13.67 83.66 3.30
N LYS A 594 14.90 83.16 3.16
CA LYS A 594 15.99 83.45 4.10
C LYS A 594 16.37 84.98 4.08
N GLN A 595 16.41 85.59 2.88
CA GLN A 595 16.68 87.06 2.73
C GLN A 595 15.53 87.92 3.28
N ALA A 596 14.30 87.52 3.13
CA ALA A 596 13.14 88.26 3.61
C ALA A 596 12.92 88.16 5.16
N GLY A 597 13.88 87.62 5.89
CA GLY A 597 13.85 87.60 7.37
C GLY A 597 13.58 86.24 7.98
N ARG A 598 13.61 85.14 7.20
CA ARG A 598 13.40 83.74 7.59
C ARG A 598 11.99 83.46 8.12
N ASP A 599 11.79 82.32 8.73
CA ASP A 599 10.52 81.84 9.34
C ASP A 599 9.31 82.02 8.41
N ARG A 600 9.46 81.58 7.16
CA ARG A 600 8.42 81.68 6.13
C ARG A 600 8.61 80.72 4.98
N ALA A 601 7.52 80.54 4.23
CA ALA A 601 7.53 79.87 2.94
C ALA A 601 7.47 80.93 1.84
N VAL A 602 8.18 80.70 0.72
CA VAL A 602 8.11 81.53 -0.51
C VAL A 602 7.84 80.62 -1.70
N ILE A 603 6.86 80.97 -2.50
CA ILE A 603 6.56 80.25 -3.75
C ILE A 603 7.49 80.80 -4.82
N ALA A 604 8.03 79.93 -5.68
CA ALA A 604 8.88 80.32 -6.80
C ALA A 604 8.14 81.28 -7.77
N LEU A 605 8.85 82.23 -8.32
CA LEU A 605 8.27 83.15 -9.30
C LEU A 605 8.06 82.43 -10.64
N HIS A 606 6.87 82.60 -11.19
CA HIS A 606 6.59 82.17 -12.55
C HIS A 606 7.14 83.21 -13.48
N GLU A 607 8.21 82.92 -14.23
CA GLU A 607 8.63 83.75 -15.32
C GLU A 607 7.64 83.56 -16.47
N GLN A 608 6.79 84.57 -16.71
CA GLN A 608 6.05 84.64 -17.96
C GLN A 608 7.07 84.78 -19.09
N ALA A 609 7.08 83.81 -20.01
CA ALA A 609 7.93 83.81 -21.20
C ALA A 609 7.62 84.93 -22.13
#